data_a96be5361923ca786e6e22225b2dddf6
#
_entry.id   a96be5361923ca786e6e22225b2dddf6
#
_cell.length_a   1.000
_cell.length_b   1.000
_cell.length_c   1.000
_cell.angle_alpha   90.00
_cell.angle_beta   90.00
_cell.angle_gamma   90.00
#
_symmetry.space_group_name_H-M   'P 1'
#
loop_
_entity.id
_entity.type
_entity.pdbx_description
1 polymer ?
#
loop_
_entity_poly.entity_id
_entity_poly.type
_entity_poly.pdbx_seq_one_letter_code
_entity_poly.pdbx_strand_id
1 'polypeptide(L)'
;MGHSDIQKLFSTKTFSTSNAVYGFFCSCNSSYIGQTKRELKFRVQEHQRPSSANNKNKKTTFFVKKGIYHHITNCQCYQSNLKVYMEEFKKLPGPLKITTFQLEKQYYKTHYKIIQKNFRSQTERLRSEAYHIRMRRPDLNDQTESQKYFKLF
;
A
#
# COMPACT_ATOMS: atom_id res chain seq x y z
N MET A 1 -8.72 -3.25 22.67
CA MET A 1 -8.01 -2.07 22.12
C MET A 1 -8.62 -0.81 22.72
N GLY A 2 -7.82 0.01 23.39
CA GLY A 2 -8.29 1.24 24.01
C GLY A 2 -8.50 2.36 22.98
N HIS A 3 -9.31 3.36 23.31
CA HIS A 3 -9.62 4.54 22.45
C HIS A 3 -8.36 5.28 21.97
N SER A 4 -7.25 5.23 22.75
CA SER A 4 -5.95 5.82 22.42
C SER A 4 -5.21 5.07 21.30
N ASP A 5 -5.45 3.76 21.13
CA ASP A 5 -4.74 2.96 20.12
C ASP A 5 -5.33 3.16 18.74
N ILE A 6 -6.64 3.43 18.65
CA ILE A 6 -7.33 3.74 17.39
C ILE A 6 -6.87 5.12 16.87
N GLN A 7 -6.67 6.11 17.74
CA GLN A 7 -6.18 7.44 17.35
C GLN A 7 -4.71 7.41 16.89
N LYS A 8 -3.87 6.54 17.45
CA LYS A 8 -2.48 6.35 16.99
C LYS A 8 -2.38 5.73 15.59
N LEU A 9 -3.36 4.93 15.19
CA LEU A 9 -3.45 4.37 13.83
C LEU A 9 -3.64 5.44 12.75
N PHE A 10 -4.08 6.65 13.12
CA PHE A 10 -4.36 7.76 12.20
C PHE A 10 -3.24 8.81 12.15
N SER A 11 -1.99 8.43 12.40
CA SER A 11 -0.88 9.35 12.25
C SER A 11 -0.82 9.87 10.81
N THR A 12 -1.39 11.04 10.59
CA THR A 12 -1.31 11.81 9.34
C THR A 12 0.14 12.02 8.90
N LYS A 13 1.07 12.00 9.85
CA LYS A 13 2.52 12.13 9.64
C LYS A 13 3.10 11.08 8.68
N THR A 14 2.65 9.83 8.74
CA THR A 14 3.15 8.77 7.85
C THR A 14 2.82 9.05 6.39
N PHE A 15 1.61 9.54 6.11
CA PHE A 15 1.13 9.75 4.74
C PHE A 15 1.60 11.08 4.12
N SER A 16 2.07 12.03 4.92
CA SER A 16 2.78 13.23 4.45
C SER A 16 4.28 12.99 4.24
N THR A 17 4.80 11.81 4.57
CA THR A 17 6.20 11.47 4.32
C THR A 17 6.46 11.36 2.82
N SER A 18 7.48 12.07 2.34
CA SER A 18 8.00 12.01 0.98
C SER A 18 9.38 11.36 0.96
N ASN A 19 9.93 11.14 -0.24
CA ASN A 19 11.27 10.59 -0.43
C ASN A 19 11.51 9.33 0.42
N ALA A 20 10.66 8.32 0.22
CA ALA A 20 10.61 7.14 1.07
C ALA A 20 10.49 5.84 0.28
N VAL A 21 10.96 4.76 0.88
CA VAL A 21 10.59 3.37 0.57
C VAL A 21 9.52 2.93 1.55
N TYR A 22 8.45 2.37 1.04
CA TYR A 22 7.28 1.96 1.81
C TYR A 22 6.88 0.53 1.46
N GLY A 23 6.11 -0.09 2.34
CA GLY A 23 5.51 -1.39 2.11
C GLY A 23 4.02 -1.39 2.39
N PHE A 24 3.29 -2.22 1.64
CA PHE A 24 1.94 -2.67 1.96
C PHE A 24 2.04 -4.11 2.47
N PHE A 25 1.38 -4.42 3.58
CA PHE A 25 1.42 -5.73 4.23
C PHE A 25 0.01 -6.17 4.59
N CYS A 26 -0.43 -7.27 3.99
CA CYS A 26 -1.71 -7.88 4.31
C CYS A 26 -1.55 -8.95 5.39
N SER A 27 -2.59 -9.19 6.17
CA SER A 27 -2.63 -10.26 7.18
C SER A 27 -2.57 -11.68 6.60
N CYS A 28 -2.77 -11.85 5.29
CA CYS A 28 -2.53 -13.11 4.58
C CYS A 28 -1.05 -13.35 4.22
N ASN A 29 -0.13 -12.50 4.71
CA ASN A 29 1.30 -12.46 4.40
C ASN A 29 1.68 -11.94 3.00
N SER A 30 0.71 -11.59 2.16
CA SER A 30 1.02 -10.91 0.90
C SER A 30 1.55 -9.52 1.15
N SER A 31 2.54 -9.12 0.35
CA SER A 31 3.20 -7.83 0.52
C SER A 31 3.61 -7.18 -0.80
N TYR A 32 3.75 -5.86 -0.76
CA TYR A 32 4.27 -5.03 -1.83
C TYR A 32 5.29 -4.06 -1.27
N ILE A 33 6.36 -3.80 -2.01
CA ILE A 33 7.36 -2.78 -1.70
C ILE A 33 7.46 -1.81 -2.85
N GLY A 34 7.48 -0.52 -2.52
CA GLY A 34 7.60 0.53 -3.50
C GLY A 34 8.32 1.75 -2.94
N GLN A 35 8.63 2.68 -3.82
CA GLN A 35 9.27 3.94 -3.46
C GLN A 35 8.46 5.14 -3.95
N THR A 36 8.66 6.29 -3.33
CA THR A 36 8.05 7.53 -3.75
C THR A 36 8.96 8.73 -3.49
N LYS A 37 9.00 9.66 -4.45
CA LYS A 37 9.58 11.00 -4.25
C LYS A 37 8.54 11.94 -3.62
N ARG A 38 7.26 11.76 -4.01
CA ARG A 38 6.12 12.54 -3.51
C ARG A 38 5.66 12.04 -2.14
N GLU A 39 4.74 12.76 -1.51
CA GLU A 39 4.09 12.28 -0.30
C GLU A 39 3.40 10.91 -0.52
N LEU A 40 3.55 10.02 0.44
CA LEU A 40 3.02 8.65 0.36
C LEU A 40 1.52 8.61 0.09
N LYS A 41 0.75 9.60 0.57
CA LYS A 41 -0.71 9.68 0.34
C LYS A 41 -1.10 9.56 -1.14
N PHE A 42 -0.30 10.14 -2.05
CA PHE A 42 -0.58 10.07 -3.50
C PHE A 42 -0.37 8.67 -4.03
N ARG A 43 0.69 7.98 -3.61
CA ARG A 43 0.93 6.58 -4.03
C ARG A 43 -0.13 5.62 -3.48
N VAL A 44 -0.55 5.84 -2.24
CA VAL A 44 -1.64 5.06 -1.62
C VAL A 44 -2.94 5.22 -2.41
N GLN A 45 -3.27 6.43 -2.85
CA GLN A 45 -4.45 6.69 -3.70
C GLN A 45 -4.32 6.04 -5.09
N GLU A 46 -3.13 6.08 -5.70
CA GLU A 46 -2.87 5.44 -6.99
C GLU A 46 -3.07 3.92 -6.91
N HIS A 47 -2.61 3.28 -5.84
CA HIS A 47 -2.78 1.85 -5.62
C HIS A 47 -4.22 1.41 -5.32
N GLN A 48 -5.12 2.33 -4.99
CA GLN A 48 -6.55 2.04 -4.82
C GLN A 48 -7.33 1.98 -6.15
N ARG A 49 -6.68 2.31 -7.25
CA ARG A 49 -7.31 2.33 -8.57
C ARG A 49 -6.88 1.13 -9.39
N PRO A 50 -7.75 0.56 -10.23
CA PRO A 50 -7.30 -0.39 -11.22
C PRO A 50 -6.22 0.29 -12.06
N SER A 51 -5.16 -0.46 -12.38
CA SER A 51 -4.15 0.01 -13.32
C SER A 51 -4.87 0.32 -14.63
N SER A 52 -5.16 1.61 -14.86
CA SER A 52 -5.70 2.03 -16.14
C SER A 52 -4.60 1.76 -17.15
N ALA A 53 -4.80 0.73 -17.96
CA ALA A 53 -4.04 0.52 -19.17
C ALA A 53 -4.34 1.67 -20.13
N ASN A 54 -3.86 2.88 -19.80
CA ASN A 54 -3.82 4.03 -20.69
C ASN A 54 -2.74 3.80 -21.75
N ASN A 55 -2.90 2.72 -22.50
CA ASN A 55 -2.21 2.53 -23.76
C ASN A 55 -3.22 1.96 -24.75
N LYS A 56 -3.97 2.88 -25.39
CA LYS A 56 -4.90 2.58 -26.48
C LYS A 56 -4.27 1.84 -27.68
N ASN A 57 -2.97 1.53 -27.64
CA ASN A 57 -2.21 0.96 -28.75
C ASN A 57 -1.51 -0.37 -28.47
N LYS A 58 -1.76 -1.04 -27.32
CA LYS A 58 -1.23 -2.39 -27.12
C LYS A 58 -2.38 -3.38 -26.91
N LYS A 59 -2.71 -4.12 -27.98
CA LYS A 59 -3.46 -5.38 -27.95
C LYS A 59 -2.64 -6.44 -27.20
N THR A 60 -2.43 -6.28 -25.90
CA THR A 60 -1.89 -7.31 -25.05
C THR A 60 -2.89 -7.55 -23.92
N THR A 61 -3.73 -8.54 -24.12
CA THR A 61 -4.69 -9.12 -23.21
C THR A 61 -4.02 -9.83 -22.02
N PHE A 62 -2.92 -9.34 -21.51
CA PHE A 62 -2.38 -9.78 -20.24
C PHE A 62 -2.83 -8.78 -19.17
N PHE A 63 -4.00 -9.06 -18.58
CA PHE A 63 -4.37 -8.44 -17.32
C PHE A 63 -3.25 -8.68 -16.32
N VAL A 64 -2.61 -7.62 -15.88
CA VAL A 64 -1.67 -7.68 -14.76
C VAL A 64 -2.48 -8.09 -13.52
N LYS A 65 -2.57 -9.40 -13.27
CA LYS A 65 -3.25 -10.00 -12.10
C LYS A 65 -2.45 -9.80 -10.81
N LYS A 66 -1.56 -8.81 -10.77
CA LYS A 66 -0.69 -8.53 -9.63
C LYS A 66 -0.85 -7.06 -9.22
N GLY A 67 -0.45 -6.77 -8.00
CA GLY A 67 -0.52 -5.44 -7.41
C GLY A 67 -1.58 -5.31 -6.32
N ILE A 68 -1.48 -4.22 -5.59
CA ILE A 68 -2.27 -4.02 -4.36
C ILE A 68 -3.77 -3.97 -4.67
N TYR A 69 -4.19 -3.26 -5.72
CA TYR A 69 -5.61 -3.16 -6.08
C TYR A 69 -6.24 -4.54 -6.32
N HIS A 70 -5.61 -5.36 -7.16
CA HIS A 70 -6.10 -6.70 -7.45
C HIS A 70 -6.13 -7.57 -6.19
N HIS A 71 -5.14 -7.43 -5.34
CA HIS A 71 -5.07 -8.18 -4.09
C HIS A 71 -6.23 -7.81 -3.16
N ILE A 72 -6.41 -6.54 -2.83
CA ILE A 72 -7.45 -6.11 -1.88
C ILE A 72 -8.87 -6.43 -2.36
N THR A 73 -9.11 -6.48 -3.68
CA THR A 73 -10.43 -6.83 -4.24
C THR A 73 -10.72 -8.32 -4.21
N ASN A 74 -9.70 -9.19 -4.22
CA ASN A 74 -9.86 -10.64 -4.31
C ASN A 74 -9.41 -11.41 -3.06
N CYS A 75 -8.70 -10.78 -2.14
CA CYS A 75 -8.19 -11.42 -0.94
C CYS A 75 -9.29 -11.61 0.11
N GLN A 76 -9.72 -12.85 0.34
CA GLN A 76 -10.74 -13.16 1.35
C GLN A 76 -10.33 -12.74 2.76
N CYS A 77 -9.06 -12.89 3.11
CA CYS A 77 -8.52 -12.47 4.40
C CYS A 77 -8.68 -10.96 4.60
N TYR A 78 -8.31 -10.17 3.60
CA TYR A 78 -8.47 -8.71 3.63
C TYR A 78 -9.95 -8.31 3.78
N GLN A 79 -10.83 -8.91 2.97
CA GLN A 79 -12.26 -8.61 2.97
C GLN A 79 -12.96 -9.00 4.28
N SER A 80 -12.60 -10.14 4.85
CA SER A 80 -13.15 -10.60 6.13
C SER A 80 -12.72 -9.69 7.28
N ASN A 81 -11.45 -9.32 7.33
CA ASN A 81 -10.94 -8.42 8.36
C ASN A 81 -11.48 -6.99 8.23
N LEU A 82 -11.72 -6.52 6.99
CA LEU A 82 -12.39 -5.24 6.76
C LEU A 82 -13.80 -5.24 7.34
N LYS A 83 -14.58 -6.31 7.15
CA LYS A 83 -15.92 -6.43 7.73
C LYS A 83 -15.88 -6.37 9.25
N VAL A 84 -15.00 -7.13 9.88
CA VAL A 84 -14.81 -7.11 11.34
C VAL A 84 -14.46 -5.71 11.82
N TYR A 85 -13.51 -5.04 11.16
CA TYR A 85 -13.11 -3.67 11.48
C TYR A 85 -14.29 -2.69 11.44
N MET A 86 -15.12 -2.79 10.40
CA MET A 86 -16.31 -1.94 10.24
C MET A 86 -17.37 -2.22 11.31
N GLU A 87 -17.59 -3.48 11.72
CA GLU A 87 -18.52 -3.85 12.76
C GLU A 87 -18.06 -3.39 14.15
N GLU A 88 -16.78 -3.53 14.44
CA GLU A 88 -16.18 -3.02 15.70
C GLU A 88 -16.31 -1.50 15.79
N PHE A 89 -16.10 -0.79 14.68
CA PHE A 89 -16.27 0.65 14.64
C PHE A 89 -17.71 1.10 14.94
N LYS A 90 -18.72 0.37 14.45
CA LYS A 90 -20.13 0.65 14.72
C LYS A 90 -20.53 0.50 16.21
N LYS A 91 -19.76 -0.28 16.98
CA LYS A 91 -19.99 -0.50 18.41
C LYS A 91 -19.43 0.62 19.29
N LEU A 92 -18.63 1.53 18.73
CA LEU A 92 -18.04 2.64 19.49
C LEU A 92 -19.13 3.64 19.88
N PRO A 93 -19.15 4.08 21.15
CA PRO A 93 -20.14 5.07 21.61
C PRO A 93 -19.84 6.45 21.03
N GLY A 94 -20.86 7.08 20.46
CA GLY A 94 -20.82 8.47 19.99
C GLY A 94 -21.29 8.64 18.54
N PRO A 95 -21.77 9.81 18.16
CA PRO A 95 -22.21 10.11 16.80
C PRO A 95 -20.99 10.35 15.89
N LEU A 96 -20.30 9.27 15.53
CA LEU A 96 -19.23 9.37 14.55
C LEU A 96 -19.86 9.46 13.16
N LYS A 97 -19.92 10.68 12.62
CA LYS A 97 -20.35 10.97 11.25
C LYS A 97 -19.29 10.49 10.22
N ILE A 98 -18.85 9.23 10.34
CA ILE A 98 -17.89 8.64 9.40
C ILE A 98 -18.65 7.74 8.45
N THR A 99 -18.49 7.98 7.16
CA THR A 99 -19.10 7.16 6.12
C THR A 99 -18.40 5.81 5.99
N THR A 100 -19.10 4.78 5.50
CA THR A 100 -18.53 3.47 5.15
C THR A 100 -17.26 3.61 4.29
N PHE A 101 -17.32 4.48 3.29
CA PHE A 101 -16.19 4.75 2.41
C PHE A 101 -14.96 5.33 3.14
N GLN A 102 -15.18 6.18 4.13
CA GLN A 102 -14.08 6.72 4.95
C GLN A 102 -13.46 5.63 5.83
N LEU A 103 -14.27 4.72 6.38
CA LEU A 103 -13.78 3.58 7.16
C LEU A 103 -12.96 2.61 6.31
N GLU A 104 -13.41 2.29 5.12
CA GLU A 104 -12.65 1.46 4.18
C GLU A 104 -11.29 2.08 3.84
N LYS A 105 -11.27 3.39 3.56
CA LYS A 105 -10.02 4.13 3.34
C LYS A 105 -9.09 4.10 4.54
N GLN A 106 -9.63 4.22 5.74
CA GLN A 106 -8.85 4.17 6.96
C GLN A 106 -8.25 2.77 7.14
N TYR A 107 -9.06 1.73 7.04
CA TYR A 107 -8.58 0.35 7.12
C TYR A 107 -7.49 0.06 6.09
N TYR A 108 -7.68 0.48 4.85
CA TYR A 108 -6.69 0.33 3.78
C TYR A 108 -5.33 0.98 4.15
N LYS A 109 -5.36 2.17 4.72
CA LYS A 109 -4.14 2.89 5.14
C LYS A 109 -3.38 2.17 6.24
N THR A 110 -4.03 1.40 7.11
CA THR A 110 -3.36 0.68 8.21
C THR A 110 -2.36 -0.37 7.72
N HIS A 111 -2.47 -0.80 6.47
CA HIS A 111 -1.58 -1.79 5.86
C HIS A 111 -0.27 -1.20 5.33
N TYR A 112 -0.14 0.13 5.30
CA TYR A 112 1.07 0.80 4.81
C TYR A 112 2.04 1.15 5.93
N LYS A 113 3.34 0.91 5.67
CA LYS A 113 4.43 1.26 6.59
C LYS A 113 5.57 1.92 5.82
N ILE A 114 6.21 2.92 6.42
CA ILE A 114 7.48 3.45 5.94
C ILE A 114 8.57 2.47 6.35
N ILE A 115 9.35 2.02 5.38
CA ILE A 115 10.49 1.13 5.57
C ILE A 115 11.75 1.97 5.79
N GLN A 116 11.98 2.96 4.91
CA GLN A 116 13.12 3.87 4.97
C GLN A 116 12.76 5.22 4.37
N LYS A 117 13.37 6.29 4.86
CA LYS A 117 13.14 7.67 4.41
C LYS A 117 14.43 8.49 4.46
N ASN A 118 14.35 9.75 4.03
CA ASN A 118 15.45 10.72 4.08
C ASN A 118 16.64 10.34 3.19
N PHE A 119 16.36 9.87 1.98
CA PHE A 119 17.39 9.57 0.99
C PHE A 119 18.04 10.85 0.44
N ARG A 120 19.36 10.84 0.25
CA ARG A 120 20.11 11.95 -0.31
C ARG A 120 19.96 12.07 -1.82
N SER A 121 19.67 10.95 -2.49
CA SER A 121 19.53 10.91 -3.94
C SER A 121 18.45 9.92 -4.39
N GLN A 122 18.00 10.09 -5.64
CA GLN A 122 17.10 9.12 -6.27
C GLN A 122 17.75 7.74 -6.37
N THR A 123 19.03 7.68 -6.69
CA THR A 123 19.79 6.43 -6.82
C THR A 123 19.81 5.66 -5.50
N GLU A 124 20.05 6.35 -4.39
CA GLU A 124 20.02 5.74 -3.07
C GLU A 124 18.64 5.15 -2.74
N ARG A 125 17.57 5.88 -3.04
CA ARG A 125 16.19 5.41 -2.84
C ARG A 125 15.87 4.17 -3.70
N LEU A 126 16.27 4.17 -4.98
CA LEU A 126 16.07 3.04 -5.88
C LEU A 126 16.86 1.81 -5.43
N ARG A 127 18.10 1.99 -4.95
CA ARG A 127 18.90 0.90 -4.39
C ARG A 127 18.26 0.31 -3.14
N SER A 128 17.74 1.16 -2.26
CA SER A 128 17.03 0.72 -1.06
C SER A 128 15.76 -0.06 -1.40
N GLU A 129 14.95 0.41 -2.35
CA GLU A 129 13.78 -0.33 -2.83
C GLU A 129 14.19 -1.71 -3.36
N ALA A 130 15.16 -1.77 -4.28
CA ALA A 130 15.65 -3.02 -4.85
C ALA A 130 16.19 -3.99 -3.79
N TYR A 131 16.92 -3.47 -2.80
CA TYR A 131 17.40 -4.25 -1.66
C TYR A 131 16.24 -4.89 -0.88
N HIS A 132 15.24 -4.09 -0.53
CA HIS A 132 14.09 -4.60 0.23
C HIS A 132 13.23 -5.57 -0.57
N ILE A 133 13.06 -5.37 -1.88
CA ILE A 133 12.38 -6.32 -2.77
C ILE A 133 13.16 -7.65 -2.80
N ARG A 134 14.48 -7.60 -2.95
CA ARG A 134 15.32 -8.81 -2.96
C ARG A 134 15.26 -9.58 -1.65
N MET A 135 15.33 -8.89 -0.52
CA MET A 135 15.35 -9.49 0.82
C MET A 135 14.00 -10.05 1.23
N ARG A 136 12.92 -9.36 0.93
CA ARG A 136 11.57 -9.71 1.39
C ARG A 136 10.76 -10.50 0.38
N ARG A 137 11.17 -10.50 -0.90
CA ARG A 137 10.49 -11.20 -2.02
C ARG A 137 8.98 -10.99 -2.02
N PRO A 138 8.51 -9.73 -2.04
CA PRO A 138 7.09 -9.44 -1.98
C PRO A 138 6.36 -10.00 -3.22
N ASP A 139 5.26 -10.71 -2.99
CA ASP A 139 4.51 -11.42 -4.03
C ASP A 139 3.65 -10.51 -4.91
N LEU A 140 3.34 -9.31 -4.43
CA LEU A 140 2.52 -8.32 -5.16
C LEU A 140 3.34 -7.40 -6.07
N ASN A 141 4.67 -7.44 -6.00
CA ASN A 141 5.51 -6.73 -6.94
C ASN A 141 5.57 -7.48 -8.28
N ASP A 142 5.53 -6.72 -9.39
CA ASP A 142 5.84 -7.31 -10.69
C ASP A 142 7.34 -7.62 -10.77
N GLN A 143 7.67 -8.89 -11.01
CA GLN A 143 9.07 -9.34 -11.10
C GLN A 143 9.83 -8.65 -12.24
N THR A 144 9.12 -8.17 -13.27
CA THR A 144 9.75 -7.45 -14.40
C THR A 144 10.26 -6.07 -14.00
N GLU A 145 9.61 -5.40 -13.04
CA GLU A 145 10.09 -4.12 -12.51
C GLU A 145 11.35 -4.32 -11.66
N SER A 146 11.41 -5.36 -10.84
CA SER A 146 12.59 -5.66 -10.03
C SER A 146 13.83 -6.00 -10.88
N GLN A 147 13.67 -6.68 -12.01
CA GLN A 147 14.78 -7.01 -12.91
C GLN A 147 15.44 -5.78 -13.55
N LYS A 148 14.72 -4.68 -13.76
CA LYS A 148 15.30 -3.43 -14.26
C LYS A 148 16.33 -2.83 -13.31
N TYR A 149 16.19 -3.08 -12.02
CA TYR A 149 17.08 -2.54 -10.99
C TYR A 149 18.30 -3.43 -10.73
N PHE A 150 18.29 -4.70 -11.14
CA PHE A 150 19.47 -5.58 -11.01
C PHE A 150 20.65 -5.16 -11.87
N LYS A 151 20.45 -4.34 -12.90
CA LYS A 151 21.53 -3.78 -13.71
C LYS A 151 22.25 -2.59 -13.05
N LEU A 152 21.84 -2.19 -11.84
CA LEU A 152 22.44 -1.08 -11.07
C LEU A 152 23.45 -1.56 -10.02
N PHE A 153 23.72 -2.85 -9.98
CA PHE A 153 24.70 -3.47 -9.05
C PHE A 153 25.78 -4.23 -9.79
#